data_b6af38efa2f02305db7e3ae9e55c6aea
#
_entry.id   b6af38efa2f02305db7e3ae9e55c6aea
#
_cell.length_a   1.000
_cell.length_b   1.000
_cell.length_c   1.000
_cell.angle_alpha   90.00
_cell.angle_beta   90.00
_cell.angle_gamma   90.00
#
_symmetry.space_group_name_H-M   'P 1'
#
loop_
_entity.id
_entity.type
_entity.pdbx_description
1 polymer ?
#
loop_
_entity_poly.entity_id
_entity_poly.type
_entity_poly.pdbx_seq_one_letter_code
_entity_poly.pdbx_strand_id
1 'polypeptide(L)'
;MQGIKPGEKDVSKEKSGFSASVVTMRKLTQTSTFKRVLAAVCTVGLCVTLAACGSGDSGSSSKKSGDDSSQSSDSSALKNMKKIAGITATGTLGEKPKVSFKAPKTVDNNSYAVLQEGNGATIADGDRLCSQGIAISVKDGTELASSWEKNTPDCSLVLEKGTVSDAYYELLKGRKLNTTIAYGVNDSNSSGTSYIMALTYVSKSKDLTKATGDEVTDIPSDLPKVTRAKNGKPSINMNGYKGSSKLVSQALIKGKGKEVTNNNTVKVKYTGWLLDGTQFDSSWDKNTTLEADTYSGGNHQVIEGWQQAMVGQTVGSQVLMVIPPNLGYGDTAQGSIPANSTLIFVVDILAAY
;
A
#
# COMPACT_ATOMS: atom_id res chain seq x y z
N MET A 1 -46.58 -48.23 -19.07
CA MET A 1 -45.49 -49.00 -18.39
C MET A 1 -44.60 -48.04 -17.69
N GLN A 2 -44.79 -47.98 -16.47
CA GLN A 2 -43.86 -48.24 -15.32
C GLN A 2 -42.62 -47.41 -15.43
N GLY A 3 -42.32 -46.49 -14.57
CA GLY A 3 -42.43 -46.44 -13.08
C GLY A 3 -41.00 -46.40 -12.55
N ILE A 4 -40.67 -45.43 -11.76
CA ILE A 4 -40.14 -45.52 -10.39
C ILE A 4 -39.40 -44.23 -10.02
N LYS A 5 -39.92 -43.47 -9.08
CA LYS A 5 -39.26 -42.65 -8.05
C LYS A 5 -38.79 -43.65 -6.96
N PRO A 6 -38.06 -43.27 -5.90
CA PRO A 6 -37.62 -42.01 -5.30
C PRO A 6 -36.26 -42.11 -4.59
N GLY A 7 -35.85 -41.05 -3.92
CA GLY A 7 -34.74 -41.12 -2.96
C GLY A 7 -34.37 -39.76 -2.34
N GLU A 8 -35.27 -39.22 -1.56
CA GLU A 8 -35.03 -38.15 -0.58
C GLU A 8 -34.18 -38.68 0.58
N LYS A 9 -33.12 -37.96 0.96
CA LYS A 9 -32.60 -37.97 2.33
C LYS A 9 -32.09 -36.57 2.71
N ASP A 10 -32.87 -36.00 3.56
CA ASP A 10 -32.59 -34.90 4.48
C ASP A 10 -31.50 -35.29 5.46
N VAL A 11 -30.49 -34.44 5.69
CA VAL A 11 -29.79 -34.32 6.97
C VAL A 11 -29.34 -32.86 7.20
N SER A 12 -29.84 -32.36 8.25
CA SER A 12 -29.68 -31.07 8.91
C SER A 12 -28.28 -30.67 9.34
N LYS A 13 -28.07 -29.33 9.38
CA LYS A 13 -27.30 -28.51 10.32
C LYS A 13 -25.84 -28.81 10.52
N GLU A 14 -25.00 -27.82 10.10
CA GLU A 14 -24.09 -27.21 11.07
C GLU A 14 -23.69 -25.79 10.61
N LYS A 15 -23.80 -24.87 11.58
CA LYS A 15 -23.38 -23.45 11.44
C LYS A 15 -21.90 -23.36 11.73
N SER A 16 -21.10 -22.75 10.87
CA SER A 16 -19.96 -21.93 11.26
C SER A 16 -19.58 -21.00 10.13
N GLY A 17 -19.57 -19.71 10.41
CA GLY A 17 -19.26 -18.66 9.46
C GLY A 17 -17.78 -18.58 9.17
N PHE A 18 -17.44 -18.45 7.90
CA PHE A 18 -16.21 -17.84 7.44
C PHE A 18 -16.48 -17.15 6.11
N SER A 19 -16.39 -15.82 6.11
CA SER A 19 -16.43 -15.00 4.92
C SER A 19 -15.13 -15.22 4.16
N ALA A 20 -15.17 -15.96 3.06
CA ALA A 20 -14.07 -16.05 2.11
C ALA A 20 -14.50 -15.34 0.83
N SER A 21 -13.89 -14.22 0.52
CA SER A 21 -13.99 -13.56 -0.77
C SER A 21 -13.37 -14.46 -1.84
N VAL A 22 -14.23 -14.99 -2.71
CA VAL A 22 -13.81 -15.76 -3.89
C VAL A 22 -13.34 -14.76 -4.95
N VAL A 23 -12.02 -14.66 -5.13
CA VAL A 23 -11.42 -14.00 -6.29
C VAL A 23 -11.41 -14.98 -7.46
N THR A 24 -12.29 -14.77 -8.41
CA THR A 24 -12.31 -15.52 -9.68
C THR A 24 -11.13 -15.10 -10.55
N MET A 25 -10.15 -16.01 -10.72
CA MET A 25 -9.05 -15.83 -11.67
C MET A 25 -9.58 -15.85 -13.10
N ARG A 26 -9.61 -14.70 -13.77
CA ARG A 26 -9.64 -14.64 -15.23
C ARG A 26 -8.22 -14.45 -15.75
N LYS A 27 -7.86 -15.35 -16.69
CA LYS A 27 -6.58 -15.34 -17.44
C LYS A 27 -6.35 -13.96 -18.06
N LEU A 28 -5.26 -13.30 -17.66
CA LEU A 28 -4.75 -12.09 -18.30
C LEU A 28 -3.50 -12.43 -19.08
N THR A 29 -3.58 -12.21 -20.38
CA THR A 29 -2.52 -12.27 -21.36
C THR A 29 -1.47 -11.16 -21.13
N GLN A 30 -0.22 -11.59 -21.13
CA GLN A 30 1.04 -10.83 -21.32
C GLN A 30 0.97 -9.31 -21.52
N THR A 31 1.34 -8.53 -20.46
CA THR A 31 2.12 -7.28 -20.51
C THR A 31 2.50 -6.75 -19.11
N SER A 32 2.67 -7.57 -18.09
CA SER A 32 2.90 -7.06 -16.73
C SER A 32 4.10 -7.68 -16.00
N THR A 33 5.15 -8.06 -16.70
CA THR A 33 6.34 -8.67 -16.05
C THR A 33 7.01 -7.71 -15.06
N PHE A 34 6.99 -6.41 -15.35
CA PHE A 34 7.64 -5.40 -14.51
C PHE A 34 6.91 -5.16 -13.17
N LYS A 35 5.58 -5.02 -13.18
CA LYS A 35 4.78 -4.84 -11.94
C LYS A 35 4.87 -6.05 -11.01
N ARG A 36 5.01 -7.26 -11.55
CA ARG A 36 5.16 -8.49 -10.75
C ARG A 36 6.52 -8.64 -10.11
N VAL A 37 7.58 -8.15 -10.76
CA VAL A 37 8.95 -8.19 -10.23
C VAL A 37 9.12 -7.20 -9.07
N LEU A 38 8.57 -5.99 -9.15
CA LEU A 38 8.60 -5.02 -8.05
C LEU A 38 7.68 -5.43 -6.87
N ALA A 39 6.48 -5.95 -7.15
CA ALA A 39 5.54 -6.40 -6.11
C ALA A 39 6.09 -7.58 -5.30
N ALA A 40 6.93 -8.44 -5.87
CA ALA A 40 7.53 -9.57 -5.17
C ALA A 40 8.48 -9.14 -4.03
N VAL A 41 9.09 -7.96 -4.10
CA VAL A 41 9.98 -7.46 -3.04
C VAL A 41 9.20 -6.98 -1.81
N CYS A 42 7.99 -6.43 -2.00
CA CYS A 42 7.15 -5.98 -0.88
C CYS A 42 6.40 -7.13 -0.17
N THR A 43 6.17 -8.28 -0.84
CA THR A 43 5.39 -9.40 -0.27
C THR A 43 6.22 -10.42 0.53
N VAL A 44 7.54 -10.38 0.48
CA VAL A 44 8.41 -11.34 1.21
C VAL A 44 8.39 -11.10 2.74
N GLY A 45 7.81 -10.00 3.22
CA GLY A 45 7.73 -9.65 4.66
C GLY A 45 6.52 -10.20 5.43
N LEU A 46 5.56 -10.91 4.82
CA LEU A 46 4.24 -11.14 5.46
C LEU A 46 3.87 -12.59 5.74
N CYS A 47 4.82 -13.50 5.89
CA CYS A 47 4.53 -14.85 6.38
C CYS A 47 5.50 -15.27 7.50
N VAL A 48 5.22 -14.86 8.73
CA VAL A 48 5.75 -15.56 9.90
C VAL A 48 4.57 -15.92 10.79
N THR A 49 4.24 -17.21 10.76
CA THR A 49 3.35 -17.87 11.71
C THR A 49 3.94 -17.83 13.12
N LEU A 50 3.14 -17.35 14.06
CA LEU A 50 3.40 -17.41 15.49
C LEU A 50 3.53 -18.87 15.95
N ALA A 51 4.68 -19.22 16.48
CA ALA A 51 4.83 -20.34 17.42
C ALA A 51 5.48 -19.79 18.68
N ALA A 52 4.67 -19.68 19.73
CA ALA A 52 5.10 -19.36 21.08
C ALA A 52 5.61 -20.61 21.80
N CYS A 53 6.67 -20.43 22.62
CA CYS A 53 6.96 -21.06 23.93
C CYS A 53 8.45 -20.88 24.22
N GLY A 54 8.83 -20.25 25.29
CA GLY A 54 8.91 -20.62 26.64
C GLY A 54 10.20 -20.19 27.30
N SER A 55 10.10 -19.40 28.35
CA SER A 55 10.83 -19.41 29.63
C SER A 55 12.34 -19.25 29.77
N GLY A 56 12.71 -18.22 30.58
CA GLY A 56 13.71 -18.20 31.66
C GLY A 56 15.14 -17.88 31.24
N ASP A 57 15.94 -17.14 31.90
CA ASP A 57 16.06 -16.61 33.25
C ASP A 57 17.21 -15.58 33.29
N SER A 58 17.20 -14.77 34.29
CA SER A 58 18.05 -13.71 34.79
C SER A 58 19.58 -13.87 34.69
N GLY A 59 20.27 -12.67 34.62
CA GLY A 59 21.67 -12.52 35.01
C GLY A 59 22.37 -11.23 34.64
N SER A 60 22.22 -10.21 35.43
CA SER A 60 23.10 -9.18 36.01
C SER A 60 24.43 -8.78 35.33
N SER A 61 24.49 -7.45 35.07
CA SER A 61 25.55 -6.43 35.32
C SER A 61 26.99 -6.63 34.83
N SER A 62 27.54 -5.66 34.08
CA SER A 62 28.42 -4.59 34.62
C SER A 62 28.98 -3.70 33.50
N LYS A 63 29.15 -2.43 33.86
CA LYS A 63 29.74 -1.28 33.13
C LYS A 63 31.18 -1.54 32.70
N LYS A 64 31.59 -1.02 31.53
CA LYS A 64 32.71 -0.05 31.41
C LYS A 64 32.71 0.69 30.07
N SER A 65 33.11 1.93 30.21
CA SER A 65 33.20 3.04 29.30
C SER A 65 34.28 2.91 28.22
N GLY A 66 34.01 3.57 27.08
CA GLY A 66 34.99 4.33 26.29
C GLY A 66 35.56 3.62 25.09
N ASP A 67 35.13 3.90 23.89
CA ASP A 67 35.93 4.66 22.93
C ASP A 67 35.13 4.88 21.64
N ASP A 68 35.29 6.08 21.09
CA ASP A 68 34.61 6.61 19.93
C ASP A 68 35.22 5.98 18.66
N SER A 69 34.50 5.07 18.05
CA SER A 69 34.70 4.71 16.65
C SER A 69 33.34 4.38 16.04
N SER A 70 32.89 5.19 15.09
CA SER A 70 31.68 5.06 14.31
C SER A 70 31.62 3.73 13.55
N GLN A 71 31.36 2.64 14.27
CA GLN A 71 30.91 1.37 13.72
C GLN A 71 29.38 1.32 13.87
N SER A 72 28.66 1.39 12.74
CA SER A 72 27.25 1.09 12.70
C SER A 72 27.02 -0.25 13.38
N SER A 73 26.44 -0.24 14.57
CA SER A 73 25.97 -1.44 15.26
C SER A 73 24.97 -2.13 14.33
N ASP A 74 25.41 -3.20 13.68
CA ASP A 74 24.49 -4.12 12.98
C ASP A 74 23.49 -4.59 14.03
N SER A 75 22.25 -4.09 13.94
CA SER A 75 21.19 -4.45 14.87
C SER A 75 20.95 -5.98 14.82
N SER A 76 20.46 -6.56 15.90
CA SER A 76 20.18 -7.99 15.97
C SER A 76 19.26 -8.47 14.83
N ALA A 77 18.39 -7.59 14.32
CA ALA A 77 17.48 -7.87 13.21
C ALA A 77 18.22 -8.09 11.87
N LEU A 78 19.31 -7.37 11.61
CA LEU A 78 20.11 -7.52 10.38
C LEU A 78 20.92 -8.82 10.35
N LYS A 79 21.17 -9.46 11.50
CA LYS A 79 21.87 -10.75 11.56
C LYS A 79 21.12 -11.87 10.80
N ASN A 80 19.83 -11.71 10.57
CA ASN A 80 19.01 -12.65 9.81
C ASN A 80 19.08 -12.42 8.29
N MET A 81 19.76 -11.37 7.82
CA MET A 81 19.98 -11.09 6.41
C MET A 81 21.42 -11.41 6.01
N LYS A 82 21.59 -12.15 4.92
CA LYS A 82 22.92 -12.45 4.37
C LYS A 82 23.45 -11.26 3.58
N LYS A 83 24.75 -10.98 3.67
CA LYS A 83 25.38 -9.95 2.83
C LYS A 83 25.72 -10.51 1.44
N ILE A 84 25.37 -9.76 0.38
CA ILE A 84 25.77 -10.09 -1.00
C ILE A 84 27.17 -9.53 -1.21
N ALA A 85 28.18 -10.41 -1.31
CA ALA A 85 29.55 -9.99 -1.57
C ALA A 85 29.84 -9.80 -3.07
N GLY A 86 30.84 -9.02 -3.44
CA GLY A 86 31.32 -8.87 -4.82
C GLY A 86 30.32 -8.23 -5.77
N ILE A 87 29.51 -7.29 -5.29
CA ILE A 87 28.62 -6.44 -6.06
C ILE A 87 28.93 -4.97 -5.74
N THR A 88 28.95 -4.12 -6.75
CA THR A 88 29.25 -2.69 -6.65
C THR A 88 28.28 -1.88 -7.49
N ALA A 89 28.15 -0.60 -7.18
CA ALA A 89 27.47 0.35 -8.05
C ALA A 89 28.33 1.62 -8.23
N THR A 90 28.21 2.23 -9.40
CA THR A 90 28.83 3.51 -9.76
C THR A 90 27.77 4.42 -10.37
N GLY A 91 28.05 5.70 -10.44
CA GLY A 91 27.15 6.73 -10.98
C GLY A 91 26.80 7.79 -9.94
N THR A 92 26.05 8.80 -10.37
CA THR A 92 25.60 9.92 -9.53
C THR A 92 24.57 9.42 -8.53
N LEU A 93 24.67 9.84 -7.27
CA LEU A 93 23.71 9.50 -6.22
C LEU A 93 22.31 10.06 -6.58
N GLY A 94 21.29 9.21 -6.49
CA GLY A 94 19.91 9.58 -6.84
C GLY A 94 19.56 9.45 -8.31
N GLU A 95 20.51 9.05 -9.16
CA GLU A 95 20.30 8.70 -10.57
C GLU A 95 20.39 7.19 -10.79
N LYS A 96 20.10 6.71 -12.02
CA LYS A 96 20.20 5.29 -12.37
C LYS A 96 21.64 4.79 -12.16
N PRO A 97 21.87 3.88 -11.17
CA PRO A 97 23.21 3.37 -10.91
C PRO A 97 23.62 2.34 -11.96
N LYS A 98 24.91 2.29 -12.27
CA LYS A 98 25.50 1.17 -12.99
C LYS A 98 25.94 0.11 -11.98
N VAL A 99 25.19 -0.97 -11.89
CA VAL A 99 25.47 -2.09 -10.99
C VAL A 99 26.36 -3.11 -11.71
N SER A 100 27.37 -3.63 -11.02
CA SER A 100 28.35 -4.57 -11.59
C SER A 100 28.68 -5.70 -10.60
N PHE A 101 28.77 -6.93 -11.09
CA PHE A 101 29.22 -8.11 -10.39
C PHE A 101 29.76 -9.16 -11.37
N LYS A 102 30.47 -10.16 -10.86
CA LYS A 102 30.93 -11.29 -11.70
C LYS A 102 29.77 -12.29 -11.84
N ALA A 103 29.30 -12.51 -13.07
CA ALA A 103 28.31 -13.52 -13.40
C ALA A 103 29.01 -14.85 -13.82
N PRO A 104 28.37 -16.02 -13.68
CA PRO A 104 27.14 -16.23 -12.93
C PRO A 104 27.32 -16.05 -11.42
N LYS A 105 26.24 -15.65 -10.73
CA LYS A 105 26.24 -15.43 -9.27
C LYS A 105 25.04 -16.14 -8.64
N THR A 106 25.24 -16.66 -7.43
CA THR A 106 24.14 -17.16 -6.60
C THR A 106 23.76 -16.12 -5.58
N VAL A 107 22.48 -15.95 -5.36
CA VAL A 107 21.91 -15.07 -4.33
C VAL A 107 20.87 -15.83 -3.51
N ASP A 108 20.78 -15.50 -2.25
CA ASP A 108 19.73 -15.99 -1.36
C ASP A 108 18.61 -14.96 -1.27
N ASN A 109 17.38 -15.44 -1.02
CA ASN A 109 16.33 -14.55 -0.49
C ASN A 109 16.79 -14.01 0.87
N ASN A 110 16.29 -12.84 1.25
CA ASN A 110 16.73 -12.14 2.47
C ASN A 110 18.24 -11.83 2.49
N SER A 111 18.81 -11.55 1.33
CA SER A 111 20.19 -11.07 1.23
C SER A 111 20.24 -9.63 0.69
N TYR A 112 21.26 -8.87 1.11
CA TYR A 112 21.40 -7.48 0.73
C TYR A 112 22.87 -7.03 0.60
N ALA A 113 23.05 -5.91 -0.10
CA ALA A 113 24.29 -5.13 -0.07
C ALA A 113 23.97 -3.65 -0.21
N VAL A 114 24.53 -2.81 0.65
CA VAL A 114 24.51 -1.35 0.44
C VAL A 114 25.54 -1.03 -0.60
N LEU A 115 25.11 -0.57 -1.77
CA LEU A 115 25.97 -0.30 -2.92
C LEU A 115 26.49 1.13 -2.93
N GLN A 116 25.64 2.08 -2.53
CA GLN A 116 25.98 3.50 -2.43
C GLN A 116 25.27 4.08 -1.20
N GLU A 117 26.01 4.78 -0.36
CA GLU A 117 25.41 5.57 0.71
C GLU A 117 24.89 6.90 0.15
N GLY A 118 23.68 7.25 0.51
CA GLY A 118 23.01 8.44 0.01
C GLY A 118 23.50 9.75 0.67
N ASN A 119 23.10 10.86 0.07
CA ASN A 119 23.47 12.21 0.50
C ASN A 119 22.27 13.12 0.80
N GLY A 120 21.04 12.61 0.61
CA GLY A 120 19.81 13.38 0.81
C GLY A 120 19.33 13.44 2.26
N ALA A 121 18.04 13.71 2.46
CA ALA A 121 17.41 13.77 3.78
C ALA A 121 17.42 12.40 4.47
N THR A 122 17.54 12.40 5.80
CA THR A 122 17.54 11.17 6.61
C THR A 122 16.16 10.51 6.60
N ILE A 123 16.15 9.21 6.35
CA ILE A 123 14.96 8.35 6.39
C ILE A 123 14.59 8.09 7.86
N ALA A 124 13.33 8.33 8.22
CA ALA A 124 12.82 8.20 9.57
C ALA A 124 11.59 7.27 9.62
N ASP A 125 11.25 6.86 10.84
CA ASP A 125 10.02 6.12 11.11
C ASP A 125 8.78 6.87 10.61
N GLY A 126 7.85 6.13 9.99
CA GLY A 126 6.63 6.65 9.39
C GLY A 126 6.85 7.40 8.06
N ASP A 127 8.06 7.41 7.49
CA ASP A 127 8.28 7.97 6.15
C ASP A 127 7.72 7.02 5.08
N ARG A 128 6.95 7.54 4.14
CA ARG A 128 6.65 6.89 2.86
C ARG A 128 7.83 7.09 1.93
N LEU A 129 8.42 6.01 1.46
CA LEU A 129 9.61 6.04 0.61
C LEU A 129 9.23 5.75 -0.84
N CYS A 130 9.79 6.54 -1.75
CA CYS A 130 9.74 6.27 -3.18
C CYS A 130 11.08 5.73 -3.64
N SER A 131 11.09 4.60 -4.33
CA SER A 131 12.30 3.98 -4.86
C SER A 131 12.22 3.77 -6.37
N GLN A 132 13.37 3.93 -7.03
CA GLN A 132 13.59 3.50 -8.41
C GLN A 132 14.39 2.21 -8.39
N GLY A 133 14.06 1.27 -9.27
CA GLY A 133 14.63 -0.08 -9.25
C GLY A 133 15.21 -0.53 -10.58
N ILE A 134 16.21 -1.42 -10.48
CA ILE A 134 16.76 -2.19 -11.59
C ILE A 134 16.79 -3.65 -11.17
N ALA A 135 16.18 -4.53 -11.96
CA ALA A 135 16.30 -5.98 -11.81
C ALA A 135 17.38 -6.51 -12.75
N ILE A 136 18.35 -7.26 -12.24
CA ILE A 136 19.52 -7.74 -12.99
C ILE A 136 19.63 -9.23 -12.84
N SER A 137 19.68 -9.97 -13.97
CA SER A 137 19.88 -11.42 -13.99
C SER A 137 21.21 -11.81 -13.36
N VAL A 138 21.18 -12.73 -12.39
CA VAL A 138 22.42 -13.24 -11.79
C VAL A 138 23.16 -14.22 -12.70
N LYS A 139 22.50 -14.73 -13.75
CA LYS A 139 23.06 -15.69 -14.69
C LYS A 139 24.13 -15.04 -15.57
N ASP A 140 23.88 -13.84 -16.05
CA ASP A 140 24.67 -13.20 -17.09
C ASP A 140 24.86 -11.67 -16.88
N GLY A 141 24.25 -11.08 -15.86
CA GLY A 141 24.35 -9.65 -15.57
C GLY A 141 23.48 -8.77 -16.44
N THR A 142 22.57 -9.33 -17.25
CA THR A 142 21.65 -8.54 -18.08
C THR A 142 20.59 -7.83 -17.27
N GLU A 143 20.24 -6.61 -17.65
CA GLU A 143 19.10 -5.87 -17.06
C GLU A 143 17.80 -6.50 -17.56
N LEU A 144 16.99 -7.00 -16.61
CA LEU A 144 15.70 -7.62 -16.89
C LEU A 144 14.57 -6.59 -16.92
N ALA A 145 14.67 -5.58 -16.06
CA ALA A 145 13.66 -4.54 -15.91
C ALA A 145 14.24 -3.32 -15.20
N SER A 146 13.67 -2.14 -15.47
CA SER A 146 14.03 -0.89 -14.81
C SER A 146 12.81 0.04 -14.73
N SER A 147 12.67 0.78 -13.63
CA SER A 147 11.66 1.84 -13.51
C SER A 147 12.19 3.22 -13.93
N TRP A 148 13.50 3.34 -14.12
CA TRP A 148 14.16 4.60 -14.42
C TRP A 148 13.78 5.19 -15.78
N GLU A 149 13.62 4.35 -16.81
CA GLU A 149 13.33 4.81 -18.18
C GLU A 149 11.99 5.55 -18.27
N LYS A 150 11.02 5.13 -17.47
CA LYS A 150 9.68 5.73 -17.41
C LYS A 150 9.53 6.73 -16.29
N ASN A 151 10.58 6.91 -15.47
CA ASN A 151 10.54 7.70 -14.25
C ASN A 151 9.30 7.39 -13.38
N THR A 152 9.05 6.11 -13.15
CA THR A 152 7.90 5.63 -12.38
C THR A 152 8.39 5.02 -11.06
N PRO A 153 8.71 5.83 -10.05
CA PRO A 153 9.11 5.31 -8.74
C PRO A 153 7.97 4.55 -8.06
N ASP A 154 8.30 3.50 -7.35
CA ASP A 154 7.38 2.83 -6.44
C ASP A 154 7.41 3.54 -5.08
N CYS A 155 6.27 4.05 -4.65
CA CYS A 155 6.09 4.76 -3.38
C CYS A 155 5.17 4.00 -2.40
N SER A 156 5.00 2.70 -2.57
CA SER A 156 4.12 1.88 -1.73
C SER A 156 4.67 1.65 -0.31
N LEU A 157 6.00 1.74 -0.14
CA LEU A 157 6.68 1.45 1.13
C LEU A 157 6.48 2.59 2.16
N VAL A 158 5.80 2.29 3.26
CA VAL A 158 5.82 3.11 4.48
C VAL A 158 6.76 2.45 5.49
N LEU A 159 7.82 3.14 5.89
CA LEU A 159 8.79 2.64 6.85
C LEU A 159 8.27 2.83 8.27
N GLU A 160 7.45 1.91 8.74
CA GLU A 160 6.87 1.94 10.06
C GLU A 160 7.17 0.64 10.79
N LYS A 161 7.61 0.75 12.06
CA LYS A 161 7.96 -0.42 12.86
C LYS A 161 6.74 -1.32 13.07
N GLY A 162 6.88 -2.61 12.73
CA GLY A 162 5.80 -3.59 12.81
C GLY A 162 4.94 -3.72 11.54
N THR A 163 5.06 -2.80 10.58
CA THR A 163 4.42 -2.94 9.25
C THR A 163 5.36 -3.55 8.21
N VAL A 164 6.65 -3.26 8.34
CA VAL A 164 7.73 -3.94 7.59
C VAL A 164 8.50 -4.87 8.49
N SER A 165 9.24 -5.83 7.93
CA SER A 165 10.10 -6.70 8.76
C SER A 165 11.15 -5.87 9.50
N ASP A 166 11.49 -6.27 10.73
CA ASP A 166 12.50 -5.57 11.54
C ASP A 166 13.82 -5.40 10.79
N ALA A 167 14.22 -6.37 9.97
CA ALA A 167 15.44 -6.29 9.18
C ALA A 167 15.39 -5.18 8.13
N TYR A 168 14.26 -5.02 7.41
CA TYR A 168 14.09 -3.92 6.46
C TYR A 168 14.01 -2.57 7.19
N TYR A 169 13.30 -2.51 8.30
CA TYR A 169 13.20 -1.31 9.11
C TYR A 169 14.59 -0.82 9.56
N GLU A 170 15.40 -1.70 10.16
CA GLU A 170 16.74 -1.37 10.62
C GLU A 170 17.71 -1.08 9.46
N LEU A 171 17.50 -1.73 8.30
CA LEU A 171 18.32 -1.47 7.12
C LEU A 171 18.12 -0.08 6.56
N LEU A 172 16.92 0.50 6.68
CA LEU A 172 16.55 1.77 6.03
C LEU A 172 16.54 2.96 6.99
N LYS A 173 16.09 2.77 8.24
CA LYS A 173 16.02 3.83 9.23
C LYS A 173 17.39 4.44 9.50
N GLY A 174 17.45 5.76 9.46
CA GLY A 174 18.71 6.53 9.67
C GLY A 174 19.58 6.68 8.43
N ARG A 175 19.32 5.91 7.34
CA ARG A 175 20.01 6.15 6.07
C ARG A 175 19.51 7.42 5.41
N LYS A 176 20.26 7.89 4.42
CA LYS A 176 19.89 9.07 3.65
C LYS A 176 19.20 8.69 2.35
N LEU A 177 18.31 9.53 1.86
CA LEU A 177 17.82 9.43 0.48
C LEU A 177 19.00 9.40 -0.50
N ASN A 178 18.78 8.82 -1.67
CA ASN A 178 19.78 8.48 -2.69
C ASN A 178 20.68 7.29 -2.31
N THR A 179 20.39 6.60 -1.19
CA THR A 179 21.01 5.30 -0.91
C THR A 179 20.53 4.27 -1.92
N THR A 180 21.47 3.49 -2.47
CA THR A 180 21.19 2.33 -3.32
C THR A 180 21.50 1.04 -2.58
N ILE A 181 20.50 0.16 -2.48
CA ILE A 181 20.63 -1.16 -1.84
C ILE A 181 20.27 -2.24 -2.83
N ALA A 182 21.12 -3.25 -2.95
CA ALA A 182 20.82 -4.47 -3.68
C ALA A 182 20.17 -5.50 -2.77
N TYR A 183 19.15 -6.18 -3.28
CA TYR A 183 18.46 -7.30 -2.64
C TYR A 183 18.54 -8.53 -3.54
N GLY A 184 18.88 -9.69 -2.97
CA GLY A 184 18.85 -10.95 -3.69
C GLY A 184 17.45 -11.54 -3.74
N VAL A 185 17.06 -12.02 -4.91
CA VAL A 185 15.83 -12.78 -5.14
C VAL A 185 16.20 -14.03 -5.91
N ASN A 186 16.00 -15.19 -5.30
CA ASN A 186 16.28 -16.45 -5.96
C ASN A 186 15.04 -17.00 -6.67
N ASP A 187 15.23 -18.06 -7.46
CA ASP A 187 14.21 -18.68 -8.31
C ASP A 187 13.02 -19.25 -7.54
N SER A 188 13.16 -19.59 -6.26
CA SER A 188 12.04 -20.07 -5.43
C SER A 188 10.96 -18.98 -5.22
N ASN A 189 11.35 -17.68 -5.27
CA ASN A 189 10.44 -16.54 -5.10
C ASN A 189 10.15 -15.77 -6.40
N SER A 190 10.66 -16.23 -7.54
CA SER A 190 10.64 -15.48 -8.79
C SER A 190 10.28 -16.29 -10.04
N SER A 191 9.51 -17.34 -9.87
CA SER A 191 9.05 -18.19 -11.01
C SER A 191 10.19 -18.71 -11.90
N GLY A 192 11.30 -19.14 -11.26
CA GLY A 192 12.43 -19.78 -11.94
C GLY A 192 13.53 -18.82 -12.44
N THR A 193 13.53 -17.55 -12.03
CA THR A 193 14.57 -16.58 -12.40
C THR A 193 15.19 -15.95 -11.17
N SER A 194 16.47 -16.21 -10.91
CA SER A 194 17.22 -15.52 -9.86
C SER A 194 17.74 -14.17 -10.35
N TYR A 195 17.58 -13.12 -9.55
CA TYR A 195 18.03 -11.78 -9.91
C TYR A 195 18.46 -10.96 -8.69
N ILE A 196 19.13 -9.87 -8.95
CA ILE A 196 19.39 -8.82 -7.96
C ILE A 196 18.46 -7.66 -8.27
N MET A 197 17.72 -7.21 -7.24
CA MET A 197 16.94 -5.97 -7.30
C MET A 197 17.75 -4.86 -6.62
N ALA A 198 18.26 -3.91 -7.40
CA ALA A 198 18.91 -2.72 -6.87
C ALA A 198 17.89 -1.58 -6.77
N LEU A 199 17.60 -1.13 -5.55
CA LEU A 199 16.66 -0.05 -5.25
C LEU A 199 17.42 1.19 -4.77
N THR A 200 17.15 2.33 -5.41
CA THR A 200 17.60 3.64 -4.96
C THR A 200 16.42 4.39 -4.38
N TYR A 201 16.49 4.81 -3.12
CA TYR A 201 15.44 5.54 -2.42
C TYR A 201 15.55 7.02 -2.73
N VAL A 202 14.75 7.50 -3.69
CA VAL A 202 14.92 8.82 -4.31
C VAL A 202 14.15 9.96 -3.64
N SER A 203 13.05 9.65 -2.96
CA SER A 203 12.26 10.67 -2.25
C SER A 203 11.48 10.06 -1.09
N LYS A 204 10.95 10.94 -0.24
CA LYS A 204 10.10 10.56 0.88
C LYS A 204 9.01 11.57 1.13
N SER A 205 7.93 11.12 1.76
CA SER A 205 6.83 11.95 2.27
C SER A 205 6.31 11.38 3.58
N LYS A 206 5.39 12.09 4.23
CA LYS A 206 4.61 11.54 5.35
C LYS A 206 3.15 11.48 4.97
N ASP A 207 2.53 10.34 5.29
CA ASP A 207 1.09 10.21 5.16
C ASP A 207 0.39 11.07 6.23
N LEU A 208 -0.70 11.70 5.84
CA LEU A 208 -1.56 12.39 6.78
C LEU A 208 -2.40 11.38 7.58
N THR A 209 -2.89 11.79 8.75
CA THR A 209 -3.78 10.98 9.58
C THR A 209 -5.25 11.37 9.47
N LYS A 210 -5.50 12.57 8.94
CA LYS A 210 -6.80 13.17 8.64
C LYS A 210 -6.63 14.26 7.59
N ALA A 211 -7.73 14.74 7.01
CA ALA A 211 -7.70 15.90 6.12
C ALA A 211 -7.13 17.14 6.82
N THR A 212 -6.35 17.92 6.07
CA THR A 212 -5.70 19.16 6.52
C THR A 212 -5.64 20.13 5.34
N GLY A 213 -6.13 21.34 5.52
CA GLY A 213 -6.18 22.35 4.46
C GLY A 213 -7.10 23.47 4.83
N ASP A 214 -7.57 24.18 3.82
CA ASP A 214 -8.48 25.31 3.98
C ASP A 214 -9.93 24.81 3.93
N GLU A 215 -10.75 25.25 4.87
CA GLU A 215 -12.20 24.98 4.86
C GLU A 215 -12.84 25.63 3.62
N VAL A 216 -13.66 24.84 2.92
CA VAL A 216 -14.46 25.34 1.79
C VAL A 216 -15.77 25.89 2.34
N THR A 217 -16.05 27.18 2.08
CA THR A 217 -17.26 27.89 2.57
C THR A 217 -18.37 27.92 1.54
N ASP A 218 -18.04 27.84 0.25
CA ASP A 218 -19.02 27.84 -0.85
C ASP A 218 -19.43 26.40 -1.18
N ILE A 219 -20.29 25.86 -0.30
CA ILE A 219 -20.87 24.52 -0.45
C ILE A 219 -22.34 24.68 -0.79
N PRO A 220 -22.85 24.04 -1.87
CA PRO A 220 -24.26 24.05 -2.21
C PRO A 220 -25.14 23.68 -1.01
N SER A 221 -26.14 24.51 -0.72
CA SER A 221 -26.98 24.42 0.49
C SER A 221 -27.90 23.20 0.51
N ASP A 222 -28.15 22.60 -0.66
CA ASP A 222 -28.95 21.40 -0.86
C ASP A 222 -28.17 20.11 -0.60
N LEU A 223 -26.83 20.15 -0.54
CA LEU A 223 -26.01 18.98 -0.22
C LEU A 223 -26.15 18.58 1.25
N PRO A 224 -25.86 17.29 1.58
CA PRO A 224 -25.76 16.84 2.96
C PRO A 224 -24.76 17.68 3.76
N LYS A 225 -25.12 17.99 5.01
CA LYS A 225 -24.26 18.75 5.92
C LYS A 225 -23.34 17.82 6.68
N VAL A 226 -22.03 18.10 6.63
CA VAL A 226 -20.98 17.31 7.28
C VAL A 226 -20.43 18.07 8.48
N THR A 227 -20.31 17.39 9.60
CA THR A 227 -19.61 17.87 10.80
C THR A 227 -18.45 16.91 11.12
N ARG A 228 -17.48 17.34 11.94
CA ARG A 228 -16.27 16.58 12.23
C ARG A 228 -16.01 16.50 13.72
N ALA A 229 -15.65 15.34 14.20
CA ALA A 229 -15.08 15.16 15.52
C ALA A 229 -13.63 15.72 15.59
N LYS A 230 -13.06 15.86 16.80
CA LYS A 230 -11.69 16.36 16.99
C LYS A 230 -10.62 15.51 16.24
N ASN A 231 -10.83 14.22 16.14
CA ASN A 231 -9.95 13.30 15.40
C ASN A 231 -10.12 13.38 13.87
N GLY A 232 -11.13 14.11 13.37
CA GLY A 232 -11.44 14.24 11.95
C GLY A 232 -12.58 13.34 11.47
N LYS A 233 -13.05 12.36 12.28
CA LYS A 233 -14.16 11.47 11.88
C LYS A 233 -15.38 12.29 11.48
N PRO A 234 -15.92 12.11 10.25
CA PRO A 234 -17.09 12.84 9.79
C PRO A 234 -18.38 12.23 10.36
N SER A 235 -19.37 13.11 10.55
CA SER A 235 -20.78 12.76 10.75
C SER A 235 -21.61 13.52 9.72
N ILE A 236 -22.74 12.97 9.31
CA ILE A 236 -23.55 13.53 8.23
C ILE A 236 -24.99 13.78 8.70
N ASN A 237 -25.57 14.89 8.22
CA ASN A 237 -26.98 15.12 8.22
C ASN A 237 -27.44 15.28 6.76
N MET A 238 -28.34 14.43 6.33
CA MET A 238 -28.81 14.41 4.95
C MET A 238 -29.55 15.69 4.54
N ASN A 239 -30.01 16.50 5.50
CA ASN A 239 -30.63 17.80 5.24
C ASN A 239 -31.77 17.74 4.19
N GLY A 240 -32.50 16.62 4.14
CA GLY A 240 -33.56 16.38 3.17
C GLY A 240 -33.06 16.10 1.74
N TYR A 241 -31.77 15.88 1.55
CA TYR A 241 -31.16 15.55 0.26
C TYR A 241 -31.82 14.35 -0.40
N LYS A 242 -32.15 14.48 -1.69
CA LYS A 242 -32.89 13.45 -2.44
C LYS A 242 -32.01 12.57 -3.35
N GLY A 243 -30.69 12.78 -3.28
CA GLY A 243 -29.74 12.12 -4.17
C GLY A 243 -29.49 12.92 -5.45
N SER A 244 -28.58 12.39 -6.27
CA SER A 244 -28.25 12.95 -7.59
C SER A 244 -28.14 11.80 -8.60
N SER A 245 -28.61 12.02 -9.83
CA SER A 245 -28.36 11.12 -10.95
C SER A 245 -26.98 11.28 -11.56
N LYS A 246 -26.23 12.30 -11.12
CA LYS A 246 -24.85 12.58 -11.53
C LYS A 246 -23.93 12.43 -10.34
N LEU A 247 -22.67 12.08 -10.62
CA LEU A 247 -21.62 12.11 -9.61
C LEU A 247 -21.47 13.53 -9.04
N VAL A 248 -21.44 13.63 -7.70
CA VAL A 248 -21.04 14.84 -6.99
C VAL A 248 -19.70 14.58 -6.31
N SER A 249 -18.74 15.46 -6.51
CA SER A 249 -17.45 15.49 -5.82
C SER A 249 -17.21 16.90 -5.28
N GLN A 250 -17.60 17.13 -4.02
CA GLN A 250 -17.53 18.43 -3.37
C GLN A 250 -16.42 18.43 -2.31
N ALA A 251 -15.39 19.24 -2.51
CA ALA A 251 -14.40 19.47 -1.48
C ALA A 251 -15.04 20.20 -0.28
N LEU A 252 -14.83 19.68 0.91
CA LEU A 252 -15.21 20.29 2.19
C LEU A 252 -14.00 20.94 2.86
N ILE A 253 -12.83 20.33 2.68
CA ILE A 253 -11.52 20.88 3.00
C ILE A 253 -10.70 20.77 1.72
N LYS A 254 -10.01 21.82 1.33
CA LYS A 254 -9.08 21.83 0.20
C LYS A 254 -7.66 21.65 0.70
N GLY A 255 -7.09 20.47 0.45
CA GLY A 255 -5.70 20.13 0.80
C GLY A 255 -4.67 20.92 -0.01
N LYS A 256 -3.45 20.97 0.48
CA LYS A 256 -2.32 21.68 -0.15
C LYS A 256 -1.24 20.72 -0.66
N GLY A 257 -1.48 19.41 -0.59
CA GLY A 257 -0.53 18.39 -1.03
C GLY A 257 -0.61 18.11 -2.53
N LYS A 258 -0.01 16.97 -2.92
CA LYS A 258 0.03 16.51 -4.31
C LYS A 258 -1.38 16.33 -4.88
N GLU A 259 -1.58 16.73 -6.12
CA GLU A 259 -2.81 16.47 -6.86
C GLU A 259 -2.94 14.98 -7.20
N VAL A 260 -4.13 14.45 -7.06
CA VAL A 260 -4.49 13.08 -7.41
C VAL A 260 -4.76 13.01 -8.91
N THR A 261 -4.02 12.17 -9.59
CA THR A 261 -4.17 11.90 -11.03
C THR A 261 -4.82 10.53 -11.26
N ASN A 262 -5.17 10.22 -12.50
CA ASN A 262 -5.77 8.94 -12.89
C ASN A 262 -4.79 7.74 -12.90
N ASN A 263 -3.59 7.91 -12.37
CA ASN A 263 -2.57 6.85 -12.25
C ASN A 263 -2.05 6.67 -10.82
N ASN A 264 -2.78 7.19 -9.84
CA ASN A 264 -2.36 7.10 -8.45
C ASN A 264 -3.07 5.98 -7.70
N THR A 265 -2.38 5.43 -6.72
CA THR A 265 -2.97 4.81 -5.55
C THR A 265 -3.13 5.87 -4.48
N VAL A 266 -4.33 6.01 -3.92
CA VAL A 266 -4.68 7.02 -2.92
C VAL A 266 -4.95 6.33 -1.60
N LYS A 267 -4.25 6.73 -0.53
CA LYS A 267 -4.54 6.28 0.83
C LYS A 267 -5.56 7.20 1.46
N VAL A 268 -6.63 6.64 1.99
CA VAL A 268 -7.76 7.41 2.49
C VAL A 268 -8.27 6.92 3.84
N LYS A 269 -8.97 7.81 4.56
CA LYS A 269 -10.00 7.46 5.55
C LYS A 269 -11.36 7.88 5.04
N TYR A 270 -12.39 7.12 5.39
CA TYR A 270 -13.73 7.40 4.89
C TYR A 270 -14.83 6.93 5.85
N THR A 271 -16.00 7.47 5.66
CA THR A 271 -17.27 6.91 6.13
C THR A 271 -18.28 6.95 4.98
N GLY A 272 -19.08 5.89 4.86
CA GLY A 272 -20.09 5.72 3.82
C GLY A 272 -21.49 5.56 4.41
N TRP A 273 -22.46 6.21 3.77
CA TRP A 273 -23.88 6.20 4.15
C TRP A 273 -24.79 5.94 2.95
N LEU A 274 -25.92 5.32 3.21
CA LEU A 274 -27.06 5.30 2.30
C LEU A 274 -27.78 6.64 2.32
N LEU A 275 -28.67 6.87 1.35
CA LEU A 275 -29.41 8.13 1.21
C LEU A 275 -30.35 8.41 2.39
N ASP A 276 -30.78 7.38 3.13
CA ASP A 276 -31.58 7.52 4.34
C ASP A 276 -30.76 7.90 5.60
N GLY A 277 -29.43 8.03 5.46
CA GLY A 277 -28.51 8.33 6.55
C GLY A 277 -27.94 7.11 7.27
N THR A 278 -28.33 5.91 6.88
CA THR A 278 -27.78 4.67 7.47
C THR A 278 -26.32 4.51 7.09
N GLN A 279 -25.42 4.48 8.08
CA GLN A 279 -24.00 4.20 7.86
C GLN A 279 -23.80 2.72 7.54
N PHE A 280 -23.15 2.41 6.42
CA PHE A 280 -22.87 1.02 6.04
C PHE A 280 -21.38 0.66 6.23
N ASP A 281 -20.47 1.63 6.20
CA ASP A 281 -19.05 1.38 6.40
C ASP A 281 -18.28 2.61 6.91
N SER A 282 -17.17 2.37 7.66
CA SER A 282 -16.28 3.43 8.12
C SER A 282 -14.90 2.88 8.46
N SER A 283 -13.87 3.39 7.80
CA SER A 283 -12.48 3.11 8.15
C SER A 283 -12.07 3.74 9.49
N TRP A 284 -12.76 4.79 9.91
CA TRP A 284 -12.55 5.43 11.21
C TRP A 284 -12.95 4.50 12.37
N ASP A 285 -14.09 3.81 12.24
CA ASP A 285 -14.58 2.88 13.27
C ASP A 285 -13.71 1.62 13.36
N LYS A 286 -13.15 1.21 12.25
CA LYS A 286 -12.21 0.10 12.15
C LYS A 286 -10.77 0.48 12.54
N ASN A 287 -10.51 1.77 12.83
CA ASN A 287 -9.17 2.33 13.05
C ASN A 287 -8.15 1.93 11.98
N THR A 288 -8.56 2.00 10.71
CA THR A 288 -7.73 1.60 9.54
C THR A 288 -7.77 2.68 8.46
N THR A 289 -7.04 2.46 7.39
CA THR A 289 -7.07 3.22 6.15
C THR A 289 -7.41 2.29 5.00
N LEU A 290 -7.85 2.83 3.87
CA LEU A 290 -8.05 2.11 2.62
C LEU A 290 -7.09 2.67 1.57
N GLU A 291 -6.52 1.80 0.76
CA GLU A 291 -5.86 2.17 -0.49
C GLU A 291 -6.84 1.99 -1.64
N ALA A 292 -6.90 2.98 -2.52
CA ALA A 292 -7.85 3.04 -3.64
C ALA A 292 -7.12 3.48 -4.91
N ASP A 293 -7.18 2.66 -5.95
CA ASP A 293 -6.60 3.00 -7.25
C ASP A 293 -7.56 3.90 -8.02
N THR A 294 -7.04 4.99 -8.58
CA THR A 294 -7.79 5.93 -9.44
C THR A 294 -7.87 5.48 -10.89
N TYR A 295 -7.44 4.27 -11.18
CA TYR A 295 -7.42 3.66 -12.50
C TYR A 295 -7.93 2.22 -12.48
N SER A 296 -8.43 1.75 -13.61
CA SER A 296 -8.90 0.38 -13.75
C SER A 296 -7.73 -0.61 -13.89
N GLY A 297 -7.86 -1.79 -13.27
CA GLY A 297 -6.87 -2.87 -13.36
C GLY A 297 -5.72 -2.80 -12.36
N GLY A 298 -5.75 -1.88 -11.38
CA GLY A 298 -4.85 -1.86 -10.24
C GLY A 298 -5.17 -2.95 -9.20
N ASN A 299 -4.42 -2.98 -8.11
CA ASN A 299 -4.58 -3.97 -7.04
C ASN A 299 -5.63 -3.54 -5.98
N HIS A 300 -5.95 -2.23 -5.89
CA HIS A 300 -6.84 -1.64 -4.91
C HIS A 300 -8.08 -1.08 -5.59
N GLN A 301 -8.87 -2.00 -6.20
CA GLN A 301 -10.06 -1.62 -6.96
C GLN A 301 -11.14 -1.05 -6.07
N VAL A 302 -11.72 0.06 -6.51
CA VAL A 302 -12.89 0.71 -5.91
C VAL A 302 -13.94 0.94 -6.99
N ILE A 303 -15.17 1.29 -6.59
CA ILE A 303 -16.25 1.64 -7.52
C ILE A 303 -15.85 2.85 -8.38
N GLU A 304 -16.38 2.90 -9.59
CA GLU A 304 -16.01 3.91 -10.59
C GLU A 304 -16.23 5.36 -10.08
N GLY A 305 -17.30 5.57 -9.33
CA GLY A 305 -17.57 6.87 -8.71
C GLY A 305 -16.47 7.38 -7.80
N TRP A 306 -15.76 6.49 -7.08
CA TRP A 306 -14.59 6.86 -6.29
C TRP A 306 -13.42 7.29 -7.15
N GLN A 307 -13.11 6.49 -8.20
CA GLN A 307 -12.02 6.81 -9.11
C GLN A 307 -12.19 8.20 -9.71
N GLN A 308 -13.38 8.47 -10.24
CA GLN A 308 -13.71 9.76 -10.85
C GLN A 308 -13.72 10.91 -9.84
N ALA A 309 -14.27 10.69 -8.62
CA ALA A 309 -14.42 11.75 -7.63
C ALA A 309 -13.11 12.21 -6.98
N MET A 310 -12.09 11.32 -6.94
CA MET A 310 -10.78 11.63 -6.34
C MET A 310 -9.83 12.34 -7.29
N VAL A 311 -9.92 12.10 -8.59
CA VAL A 311 -9.04 12.75 -9.58
C VAL A 311 -9.27 14.27 -9.59
N GLY A 312 -8.16 15.03 -9.58
CA GLY A 312 -8.15 16.50 -9.47
C GLY A 312 -8.26 17.03 -8.03
N GLN A 313 -8.54 16.18 -7.04
CA GLN A 313 -8.43 16.55 -5.63
C GLN A 313 -6.96 16.55 -5.18
N THR A 314 -6.66 17.14 -4.02
CA THR A 314 -5.30 17.19 -3.49
C THR A 314 -5.18 16.43 -2.19
N VAL A 315 -4.00 15.89 -1.91
CA VAL A 315 -3.69 15.30 -0.60
C VAL A 315 -3.92 16.34 0.49
N GLY A 316 -4.62 15.91 1.54
CA GLY A 316 -5.12 16.78 2.61
C GLY A 316 -6.57 17.21 2.42
N SER A 317 -7.19 16.97 1.27
CA SER A 317 -8.60 17.29 1.06
C SER A 317 -9.51 16.35 1.84
N GLN A 318 -10.68 16.88 2.23
CA GLN A 318 -11.87 16.10 2.59
C GLN A 318 -12.93 16.32 1.52
N VAL A 319 -13.46 15.24 0.97
CA VAL A 319 -14.39 15.28 -0.16
C VAL A 319 -15.70 14.60 0.21
N LEU A 320 -16.82 15.30 0.02
CA LEU A 320 -18.15 14.72 0.01
C LEU A 320 -18.41 14.18 -1.40
N MET A 321 -18.68 12.89 -1.49
CA MET A 321 -19.02 12.24 -2.74
C MET A 321 -20.48 11.74 -2.69
N VAL A 322 -21.25 12.03 -3.72
CA VAL A 322 -22.56 11.40 -3.95
C VAL A 322 -22.46 10.59 -5.24
N ILE A 323 -22.61 9.29 -5.12
CA ILE A 323 -22.35 8.35 -6.20
C ILE A 323 -23.67 7.67 -6.59
N PRO A 324 -24.19 7.93 -7.80
CA PRO A 324 -25.38 7.28 -8.29
C PRO A 324 -25.14 5.78 -8.52
N PRO A 325 -26.20 4.95 -8.57
CA PRO A 325 -26.07 3.49 -8.67
C PRO A 325 -25.21 3.02 -9.84
N ASN A 326 -25.30 3.64 -11.00
CA ASN A 326 -24.54 3.27 -12.20
C ASN A 326 -23.01 3.48 -12.09
N LEU A 327 -22.54 4.30 -11.14
CA LEU A 327 -21.13 4.48 -10.79
C LEU A 327 -20.76 3.79 -9.47
N GLY A 328 -21.71 3.12 -8.83
CA GLY A 328 -21.58 2.33 -7.63
C GLY A 328 -21.70 0.83 -7.90
N TYR A 329 -22.66 0.19 -7.25
CA TYR A 329 -22.89 -1.26 -7.38
C TYR A 329 -24.05 -1.63 -8.32
N GLY A 330 -24.71 -0.64 -8.95
CA GLY A 330 -25.79 -0.86 -9.90
C GLY A 330 -26.99 -1.59 -9.29
N ASP A 331 -27.51 -2.56 -10.04
CA ASP A 331 -28.64 -3.40 -9.67
C ASP A 331 -28.26 -4.59 -8.76
N THR A 332 -27.00 -4.66 -8.31
CA THR A 332 -26.48 -5.73 -7.47
C THR A 332 -26.35 -5.26 -6.02
N ALA A 333 -26.98 -5.98 -5.09
CA ALA A 333 -26.82 -5.72 -3.66
C ALA A 333 -25.41 -6.13 -3.16
N GLN A 334 -24.83 -5.35 -2.24
CA GLN A 334 -23.50 -5.60 -1.67
C GLN A 334 -23.55 -5.54 -0.13
N GLY A 335 -23.55 -6.69 0.52
CA GLY A 335 -23.67 -6.77 1.98
C GLY A 335 -24.92 -6.05 2.50
N SER A 336 -24.76 -4.97 3.27
CA SER A 336 -25.86 -4.15 3.77
C SER A 336 -26.35 -3.07 2.79
N ILE A 337 -25.76 -2.97 1.60
CA ILE A 337 -26.13 -1.98 0.59
C ILE A 337 -27.16 -2.63 -0.37
N PRO A 338 -28.41 -2.13 -0.42
CA PRO A 338 -29.41 -2.63 -1.37
C PRO A 338 -29.03 -2.35 -2.83
N ALA A 339 -29.61 -3.11 -3.75
CA ALA A 339 -29.52 -2.81 -5.18
C ALA A 339 -30.04 -1.40 -5.48
N ASN A 340 -29.48 -0.77 -6.50
CA ASN A 340 -29.85 0.58 -6.95
C ASN A 340 -29.68 1.68 -5.89
N SER A 341 -28.75 1.50 -4.92
CA SER A 341 -28.49 2.49 -3.90
C SER A 341 -27.62 3.64 -4.40
N THR A 342 -28.02 4.86 -4.10
CA THR A 342 -27.13 6.03 -4.12
C THR A 342 -26.24 5.96 -2.88
N LEU A 343 -24.92 6.07 -3.08
CA LEU A 343 -23.93 6.00 -2.01
C LEU A 343 -23.39 7.38 -1.71
N ILE A 344 -23.27 7.70 -0.42
CA ILE A 344 -22.72 8.96 0.04
C ILE A 344 -21.48 8.66 0.87
N PHE A 345 -20.38 9.30 0.53
CA PHE A 345 -19.11 9.12 1.27
C PHE A 345 -18.54 10.50 1.67
N VAL A 346 -17.87 10.52 2.79
CA VAL A 346 -16.93 11.58 3.14
C VAL A 346 -15.57 10.96 3.25
N VAL A 347 -14.63 11.42 2.44
CA VAL A 347 -13.32 10.82 2.21
C VAL A 347 -12.22 11.82 2.51
N ASP A 348 -11.30 11.46 3.41
CA ASP A 348 -10.06 12.20 3.67
C ASP A 348 -8.94 11.61 2.82
N ILE A 349 -8.30 12.43 1.98
CA ILE A 349 -7.17 12.05 1.13
C ILE A 349 -5.87 12.23 1.90
N LEU A 350 -5.23 11.13 2.28
CA LEU A 350 -4.08 11.12 3.20
C LEU A 350 -2.74 11.04 2.51
N ALA A 351 -2.67 10.36 1.36
CA ALA A 351 -1.50 10.28 0.48
C ALA A 351 -1.94 9.94 -0.95
N ALA A 352 -1.11 10.28 -1.95
CA ALA A 352 -1.27 9.89 -3.34
C ALA A 352 0.10 9.56 -3.95
N TYR A 353 0.25 8.35 -4.52
CA TYR A 353 1.51 7.83 -5.03
C TYR A 353 1.31 6.90 -6.23
#